data_2f24d5c0f620ac4585ef2c899ccd5376
#
_entry.id   2f24d5c0f620ac4585ef2c899ccd5376
#
_cell.length_a   1.000
_cell.length_b   1.000
_cell.length_c   1.000
_cell.angle_alpha   90.00
_cell.angle_beta   90.00
_cell.angle_gamma   90.00
#
_symmetry.space_group_name_H-M   'P 1'
#
loop_
_entity.id
_entity.type
_entity.pdbx_description
1 polymer ?
#
loop_
_entity_poly.entity_id
_entity_poly.type
_entity_poly.pdbx_seq_one_letter_code
_entity_poly.pdbx_strand_id
1 'polypeptide(L)'
;MTTVAELLKLKDPHHAEVHTVGPEHMVIDAIKLMAEKNIGAVPVVRDGKVVGIVSERDYARKMELKGRASAGTPVSDIMTHEVKTVDSQHTVDQCMNIMTDRRLRHLPVVDEGQLVGLLSIGDLVKAAIAEQARLIEKMQEYIRGESY
;
A
#
# COMPACT_ATOMS: atom_id res chain seq x y z
N MET A 1 0.23 1.10 -20.47
CA MET A 1 -0.12 1.52 -19.10
C MET A 1 0.35 0.49 -18.09
N THR A 2 1.00 0.93 -17.05
CA THR A 2 1.49 0.02 -16.01
C THR A 2 0.35 -0.46 -15.13
N THR A 3 0.26 -1.78 -14.97
CA THR A 3 -0.73 -2.40 -14.08
C THR A 3 -0.13 -2.64 -12.70
N VAL A 4 -1.02 -2.86 -11.73
CA VAL A 4 -0.60 -3.24 -10.38
C VAL A 4 0.21 -4.54 -10.41
N ALA A 5 -0.20 -5.52 -11.24
CA ALA A 5 0.55 -6.77 -11.39
C ALA A 5 2.00 -6.53 -11.80
N GLU A 6 2.22 -5.67 -12.78
CA GLU A 6 3.57 -5.31 -13.23
C GLU A 6 4.36 -4.59 -12.14
N LEU A 7 3.71 -3.66 -11.45
CA LEU A 7 4.34 -2.91 -10.36
C LEU A 7 4.81 -3.83 -9.24
N LEU A 8 3.98 -4.80 -8.84
CA LEU A 8 4.33 -5.74 -7.77
C LEU A 8 5.56 -6.58 -8.12
N LYS A 9 5.73 -6.91 -9.40
CA LYS A 9 6.90 -7.65 -9.87
C LYS A 9 8.19 -6.83 -9.80
N LEU A 10 8.07 -5.50 -9.87
CA LEU A 10 9.21 -4.59 -9.86
C LEU A 10 9.61 -4.13 -8.46
N LYS A 11 8.79 -4.44 -7.45
CA LYS A 11 9.11 -4.04 -6.07
C LYS A 11 10.36 -4.77 -5.58
N ASP A 12 11.13 -4.06 -4.75
CA ASP A 12 12.27 -4.62 -4.05
C ASP A 12 11.80 -5.88 -3.29
N PRO A 13 12.55 -7.00 -3.36
CA PRO A 13 12.19 -8.22 -2.63
C PRO A 13 11.93 -8.00 -1.14
N HIS A 14 12.59 -7.04 -0.50
CA HIS A 14 12.34 -6.70 0.90
C HIS A 14 10.97 -6.07 1.13
N HIS A 15 10.37 -5.49 0.09
CA HIS A 15 9.07 -4.83 0.16
C HIS A 15 7.98 -5.55 -0.64
N ALA A 16 8.33 -6.64 -1.33
CA ALA A 16 7.38 -7.42 -2.13
C ALA A 16 6.53 -8.35 -1.25
N GLU A 17 7.07 -8.81 -0.13
CA GLU A 17 6.34 -9.66 0.81
C GLU A 17 5.34 -8.83 1.60
N VAL A 18 4.11 -9.33 1.71
CA VAL A 18 3.06 -8.65 2.45
C VAL A 18 3.09 -9.09 3.92
N HIS A 19 3.32 -8.13 4.79
CA HIS A 19 3.29 -8.35 6.23
C HIS A 19 1.91 -7.97 6.76
N THR A 20 1.32 -8.81 7.60
CA THR A 20 -0.03 -8.61 8.13
C THR A 20 -0.06 -8.83 9.64
N VAL A 21 -1.12 -8.33 10.26
CA VAL A 21 -1.43 -8.63 11.66
C VAL A 21 -2.89 -9.05 11.77
N GLY A 22 -3.25 -9.75 12.85
CA GLY A 22 -4.64 -10.04 13.15
C GLY A 22 -5.27 -8.93 13.98
N PRO A 23 -6.61 -8.84 13.98
CA PRO A 23 -7.29 -7.76 14.72
C PRO A 23 -7.13 -7.87 16.24
N GLU A 24 -6.86 -9.06 16.76
CA GLU A 24 -6.63 -9.31 18.18
C GLU A 24 -5.18 -9.07 18.64
N HIS A 25 -4.25 -8.89 17.70
CA HIS A 25 -2.87 -8.53 18.05
C HIS A 25 -2.86 -7.14 18.70
N MET A 26 -1.89 -6.93 19.58
CA MET A 26 -1.74 -5.63 20.24
C MET A 26 -1.12 -4.61 19.29
N VAL A 27 -1.47 -3.34 19.47
CA VAL A 27 -0.94 -2.25 18.65
C VAL A 27 0.59 -2.22 18.70
N ILE A 28 1.19 -2.54 19.88
CA ILE A 28 2.66 -2.59 20.01
C ILE A 28 3.29 -3.56 19.00
N ASP A 29 2.64 -4.69 18.74
CA ASP A 29 3.16 -5.69 17.80
C ASP A 29 3.14 -5.15 16.36
N ALA A 30 2.07 -4.44 16.00
CA ALA A 30 1.98 -3.82 14.69
C ALA A 30 3.05 -2.74 14.49
N ILE A 31 3.28 -1.93 15.51
CA ILE A 31 4.31 -0.87 15.48
C ILE A 31 5.71 -1.48 15.36
N LYS A 32 5.99 -2.54 16.10
CA LYS A 32 7.28 -3.26 16.01
C LYS A 32 7.49 -3.81 14.60
N LEU A 33 6.46 -4.39 14.02
CA LEU A 33 6.53 -4.94 12.65
C LEU A 33 6.81 -3.82 11.64
N MET A 34 6.11 -2.71 11.74
CA MET A 34 6.32 -1.56 10.85
C MET A 34 7.74 -1.01 10.96
N ALA A 35 8.26 -0.90 12.17
CA ALA A 35 9.63 -0.43 12.41
C ALA A 35 10.65 -1.42 11.87
N GLU A 36 10.46 -2.70 12.14
CA GLU A 36 11.38 -3.76 11.72
C GLU A 36 11.46 -3.88 10.19
N LYS A 37 10.33 -3.77 9.51
CA LYS A 37 10.26 -3.89 8.05
C LYS A 37 10.36 -2.55 7.32
N ASN A 38 10.44 -1.46 8.07
CA ASN A 38 10.51 -0.11 7.52
C ASN A 38 9.32 0.19 6.58
N ILE A 39 8.12 -0.10 7.07
CA ILE A 39 6.87 0.14 6.34
C ILE A 39 5.94 1.00 7.20
N GLY A 40 5.06 1.78 6.55
CA GLY A 40 4.20 2.74 7.22
C GLY A 40 2.78 2.26 7.51
N ALA A 41 2.43 1.06 7.06
CA ALA A 41 1.11 0.49 7.27
C ALA A 41 1.16 -1.03 7.12
N VAL A 42 0.22 -1.71 7.78
CA VAL A 42 0.04 -3.16 7.63
C VAL A 42 -1.44 -3.48 7.50
N PRO A 43 -1.81 -4.36 6.56
CA PRO A 43 -3.18 -4.86 6.49
C PRO A 43 -3.49 -5.72 7.70
N VAL A 44 -4.74 -5.64 8.16
CA VAL A 44 -5.26 -6.47 9.24
C VAL A 44 -6.10 -7.56 8.61
N VAL A 45 -5.75 -8.81 8.88
CA VAL A 45 -6.34 -9.98 8.22
C VAL A 45 -6.96 -10.92 9.25
N ARG A 46 -8.17 -11.38 8.97
CA ARG A 46 -8.85 -12.41 9.74
C ARG A 46 -9.37 -13.47 8.76
N ASP A 47 -9.02 -14.73 9.02
CA ASP A 47 -9.44 -15.86 8.18
C ASP A 47 -9.13 -15.65 6.69
N GLY A 48 -7.94 -15.11 6.41
CA GLY A 48 -7.47 -14.87 5.05
C GLY A 48 -8.04 -13.62 4.37
N LYS A 49 -8.93 -12.89 5.05
CA LYS A 49 -9.57 -11.70 4.47
C LYS A 49 -9.11 -10.42 5.16
N VAL A 50 -8.96 -9.36 4.37
CA VAL A 50 -8.62 -8.04 4.89
C VAL A 50 -9.84 -7.48 5.61
N VAL A 51 -9.68 -7.21 6.91
CA VAL A 51 -10.73 -6.63 7.74
C VAL A 51 -10.43 -5.20 8.17
N GLY A 52 -9.21 -4.75 7.92
CA GLY A 52 -8.80 -3.40 8.27
C GLY A 52 -7.39 -3.11 7.78
N ILE A 53 -6.95 -1.89 8.06
CA ILE A 53 -5.57 -1.48 7.84
C ILE A 53 -5.16 -0.59 9.01
N VAL A 54 -3.95 -0.76 9.50
CA VAL A 54 -3.39 0.07 10.56
C VAL A 54 -2.10 0.73 10.07
N SER A 55 -1.95 2.02 10.36
CA SER A 55 -0.82 2.81 9.91
C SER A 55 -0.17 3.54 11.08
N GLU A 56 1.04 4.06 10.84
CA GLU A 56 1.72 4.94 11.79
C GLU A 56 0.87 6.17 12.11
N ARG A 57 0.09 6.64 11.12
CA ARG A 57 -0.82 7.76 11.30
C ARG A 57 -1.96 7.42 12.25
N ASP A 58 -2.51 6.20 12.15
CA ASP A 58 -3.51 5.71 13.12
C ASP A 58 -2.92 5.68 14.52
N TYR A 59 -1.68 5.21 14.65
CA TYR A 59 -0.99 5.18 15.93
C TYR A 59 -0.90 6.58 16.54
N ALA A 60 -0.40 7.55 15.77
CA ALA A 60 -0.23 8.91 16.26
C ALA A 60 -1.57 9.54 16.66
N ARG A 61 -2.61 9.36 15.86
CA ARG A 61 -3.92 10.01 16.07
C ARG A 61 -4.82 9.30 17.07
N LYS A 62 -4.76 7.98 17.12
CA LYS A 62 -5.70 7.18 17.92
C LYS A 62 -5.08 6.60 19.17
N MET A 63 -3.75 6.65 19.31
CA MET A 63 -3.04 6.18 20.49
C MET A 63 -2.43 7.33 21.28
N GLU A 64 -1.44 8.00 20.71
CA GLU A 64 -0.74 9.09 21.41
C GLU A 64 -1.67 10.21 21.84
N LEU A 65 -2.50 10.70 20.94
CA LEU A 65 -3.41 11.83 21.24
C LEU A 65 -4.51 11.45 22.21
N LYS A 66 -4.85 10.18 22.34
CA LYS A 66 -5.91 9.70 23.25
C LYS A 66 -5.36 9.04 24.50
N GLY A 67 -4.04 9.05 24.69
CA GLY A 67 -3.41 8.50 25.88
C GLY A 67 -3.58 7.00 26.07
N ARG A 68 -3.74 6.24 24.98
CA ARG A 68 -3.88 4.78 25.03
C ARG A 68 -2.51 4.12 25.07
N ALA A 69 -2.43 3.01 25.82
CA ALA A 69 -1.21 2.20 25.90
C ALA A 69 -1.17 1.16 24.78
N SER A 70 -0.12 1.16 23.96
CA SER A 70 0.00 0.24 22.82
C SER A 70 0.13 -1.23 23.23
N ALA A 71 0.63 -1.51 24.42
CA ALA A 71 0.73 -2.87 24.94
C ALA A 71 -0.62 -3.45 25.39
N GLY A 72 -1.61 -2.58 25.68
CA GLY A 72 -2.92 -2.99 26.17
C GLY A 72 -4.07 -2.75 25.21
N THR A 73 -3.79 -2.26 24.00
CA THR A 73 -4.83 -1.94 23.02
C THR A 73 -4.73 -2.88 21.82
N PRO A 74 -5.81 -3.60 21.50
CA PRO A 74 -5.80 -4.44 20.30
C PRO A 74 -5.87 -3.60 19.03
N VAL A 75 -5.30 -4.13 17.96
CA VAL A 75 -5.26 -3.47 16.64
C VAL A 75 -6.67 -3.10 16.17
N SER A 76 -7.66 -3.95 16.46
CA SER A 76 -9.06 -3.71 16.06
C SER A 76 -9.63 -2.39 16.61
N ASP A 77 -9.08 -1.88 17.71
CA ASP A 77 -9.57 -0.63 18.31
C ASP A 77 -9.11 0.62 17.53
N ILE A 78 -8.04 0.53 16.76
CA ILE A 78 -7.50 1.69 16.05
C ILE A 78 -7.46 1.53 14.53
N MET A 79 -7.61 0.32 14.00
CA MET A 79 -7.54 0.10 12.56
C MET A 79 -8.66 0.83 11.83
N THR A 80 -8.40 1.17 10.57
CA THR A 80 -9.43 1.65 9.67
C THR A 80 -10.21 0.44 9.17
N HIS A 81 -11.53 0.42 9.38
CA HIS A 81 -12.39 -0.72 9.05
C HIS A 81 -12.85 -0.76 7.60
N GLU A 82 -13.10 0.41 7.02
CA GLU A 82 -13.52 0.51 5.62
C GLU A 82 -12.31 0.61 4.73
N VAL A 83 -11.76 -0.54 4.34
CA VAL A 83 -10.54 -0.60 3.55
C VAL A 83 -10.90 -0.60 2.07
N LYS A 84 -10.39 0.40 1.35
CA LYS A 84 -10.45 0.40 -0.10
C LYS A 84 -9.34 -0.49 -0.63
N THR A 85 -9.69 -1.45 -1.47
CA THR A 85 -8.72 -2.36 -2.09
C THR A 85 -8.74 -2.21 -3.61
N VAL A 86 -7.68 -2.68 -4.25
CA VAL A 86 -7.60 -2.78 -5.71
C VAL A 86 -7.20 -4.22 -6.05
N ASP A 87 -7.35 -4.60 -7.30
CA ASP A 87 -6.85 -5.88 -7.78
C ASP A 87 -5.62 -5.67 -8.68
N SER A 88 -5.00 -6.76 -9.10
CA SER A 88 -3.78 -6.70 -9.90
C SER A 88 -4.02 -6.18 -11.33
N GLN A 89 -5.26 -6.09 -11.78
CA GLN A 89 -5.62 -5.58 -13.11
C GLN A 89 -5.80 -4.06 -13.13
N HIS A 90 -5.92 -3.42 -11.96
CA HIS A 90 -5.97 -1.96 -11.89
C HIS A 90 -4.67 -1.36 -12.45
N THR A 91 -4.78 -0.17 -13.03
CA THR A 91 -3.59 0.56 -13.52
C THR A 91 -3.05 1.48 -12.41
N VAL A 92 -1.79 1.89 -12.57
CA VAL A 92 -1.17 2.86 -11.67
C VAL A 92 -2.01 4.15 -11.62
N ASP A 93 -2.49 4.63 -12.78
CA ASP A 93 -3.30 5.84 -12.84
C ASP A 93 -4.61 5.70 -12.05
N GLN A 94 -5.28 4.56 -12.17
CA GLN A 94 -6.51 4.29 -11.39
C GLN A 94 -6.20 4.30 -9.88
N CYS A 95 -5.10 3.68 -9.48
CA CYS A 95 -4.71 3.66 -8.06
C CYS A 95 -4.39 5.06 -7.55
N MET A 96 -3.69 5.88 -8.33
CA MET A 96 -3.38 7.26 -7.95
C MET A 96 -4.64 8.09 -7.78
N ASN A 97 -5.62 7.92 -8.66
CA ASN A 97 -6.90 8.60 -8.54
C ASN A 97 -7.64 8.19 -7.27
N ILE A 98 -7.64 6.90 -6.94
CA ILE A 98 -8.27 6.39 -5.72
C ILE A 98 -7.60 6.98 -4.48
N MET A 99 -6.26 6.99 -4.44
CA MET A 99 -5.52 7.55 -3.31
C MET A 99 -5.79 9.05 -3.15
N THR A 100 -5.82 9.78 -4.25
CA THR A 100 -6.06 11.22 -4.24
C THR A 100 -7.48 11.54 -3.78
N ASP A 101 -8.47 10.88 -4.38
CA ASP A 101 -9.89 11.14 -4.08
C ASP A 101 -10.26 10.78 -2.64
N ARG A 102 -9.67 9.72 -2.11
CA ARG A 102 -9.99 9.23 -0.77
C ARG A 102 -8.95 9.62 0.27
N ARG A 103 -7.91 10.34 -0.12
CA ARG A 103 -6.81 10.77 0.75
C ARG A 103 -6.15 9.60 1.46
N LEU A 104 -5.92 8.53 0.71
CA LEU A 104 -5.26 7.33 1.20
C LEU A 104 -3.79 7.33 0.79
N ARG A 105 -2.95 6.66 1.56
CA ARG A 105 -1.52 6.49 1.27
C ARG A 105 -1.14 5.05 1.00
N HIS A 106 -2.05 4.13 1.21
CA HIS A 106 -1.83 2.70 1.04
C HIS A 106 -3.08 2.05 0.48
N LEU A 107 -2.89 1.08 -0.42
CA LEU A 107 -3.97 0.29 -1.00
C LEU A 107 -3.58 -1.19 -0.96
N PRO A 108 -4.31 -2.02 -0.20
CA PRO A 108 -4.13 -3.46 -0.29
C PRO A 108 -4.56 -3.96 -1.66
N VAL A 109 -3.81 -4.92 -2.20
CA VAL A 109 -4.12 -5.56 -3.47
C VAL A 109 -4.73 -6.93 -3.16
N VAL A 110 -5.96 -7.13 -3.62
CA VAL A 110 -6.72 -8.36 -3.35
C VAL A 110 -7.16 -8.95 -4.68
N ASP A 111 -6.74 -10.18 -4.95
CA ASP A 111 -7.16 -10.95 -6.12
C ASP A 111 -7.95 -12.16 -5.62
N GLU A 112 -9.16 -12.33 -6.14
CA GLU A 112 -10.03 -13.47 -5.78
C GLU A 112 -10.18 -13.66 -4.26
N GLY A 113 -10.34 -12.55 -3.54
CA GLY A 113 -10.50 -12.56 -2.10
C GLY A 113 -9.22 -12.75 -1.31
N GLN A 114 -8.07 -12.89 -1.97
CA GLN A 114 -6.78 -13.10 -1.32
C GLN A 114 -5.91 -11.86 -1.39
N LEU A 115 -5.30 -11.50 -0.27
CA LEU A 115 -4.34 -10.40 -0.21
C LEU A 115 -3.04 -10.82 -0.90
N VAL A 116 -2.66 -10.10 -1.95
CA VAL A 116 -1.46 -10.42 -2.74
C VAL A 116 -0.39 -9.32 -2.67
N GLY A 117 -0.72 -8.14 -2.16
CA GLY A 117 0.25 -7.06 -2.07
C GLY A 117 -0.28 -5.86 -1.32
N LEU A 118 0.60 -4.91 -1.09
CA LEU A 118 0.26 -3.61 -0.50
C LEU A 118 1.00 -2.53 -1.28
N LEU A 119 0.26 -1.56 -1.78
CA LEU A 119 0.82 -0.43 -2.51
C LEU A 119 0.89 0.79 -1.61
N SER A 120 2.05 1.45 -1.60
CA SER A 120 2.19 2.75 -0.97
C SER A 120 2.11 3.85 -2.04
N ILE A 121 1.87 5.09 -1.59
CA ILE A 121 1.90 6.22 -2.51
C ILE A 121 3.29 6.36 -3.17
N GLY A 122 4.35 6.04 -2.44
CA GLY A 122 5.70 6.04 -2.98
C GLY A 122 5.88 5.06 -4.13
N ASP A 123 5.29 3.87 -4.03
CA ASP A 123 5.32 2.87 -5.11
C ASP A 123 4.68 3.43 -6.38
N LEU A 124 3.54 4.09 -6.25
CA LEU A 124 2.80 4.63 -7.39
C LEU A 124 3.52 5.81 -8.03
N VAL A 125 4.06 6.71 -7.23
CA VAL A 125 4.82 7.87 -7.73
C VAL A 125 6.03 7.40 -8.52
N LYS A 126 6.76 6.44 -7.98
CA LYS A 126 7.94 5.87 -8.65
C LYS A 126 7.57 5.23 -9.99
N ALA A 127 6.49 4.47 -10.03
CA ALA A 127 6.01 3.85 -11.26
C ALA A 127 5.55 4.88 -12.29
N ALA A 128 4.87 5.94 -11.86
CA ALA A 128 4.40 7.01 -12.74
C ALA A 128 5.58 7.76 -13.37
N ILE A 129 6.62 8.05 -12.60
CA ILE A 129 7.83 8.72 -13.09
C ILE A 129 8.52 7.84 -14.13
N ALA A 130 8.64 6.54 -13.87
CA ALA A 130 9.27 5.61 -14.81
C ALA A 130 8.51 5.52 -16.14
N GLU A 131 7.17 5.49 -16.07
CA GLU A 131 6.33 5.46 -17.27
C GLU A 131 6.47 6.75 -18.10
N GLN A 132 6.49 7.90 -17.45
CA GLN A 132 6.70 9.19 -18.14
C GLN A 132 8.06 9.26 -18.81
N ALA A 133 9.10 8.76 -18.15
CA ALA A 133 10.46 8.72 -18.73
C ALA A 133 10.48 7.89 -20.00
N ARG A 134 9.78 6.74 -20.02
CA ARG A 134 9.69 5.90 -21.23
C ARG A 134 8.96 6.60 -22.37
N LEU A 135 7.89 7.32 -22.05
CA LEU A 135 7.11 8.07 -23.04
C LEU A 135 7.94 9.19 -23.66
N ILE A 136 8.70 9.92 -22.83
CA ILE A 136 9.57 10.99 -23.29
C ILE A 136 10.64 10.42 -24.21
N GLU A 137 11.26 9.32 -23.87
CA GLU A 137 12.26 8.65 -24.69
C GLU A 137 11.69 8.26 -26.06
N LYS A 138 10.49 7.67 -26.07
CA LYS A 138 9.79 7.31 -27.31
C LYS A 138 9.52 8.53 -28.18
N MET A 139 9.09 9.64 -27.58
CA MET A 139 8.83 10.87 -28.31
C MET A 139 10.10 11.45 -28.92
N GLN A 140 11.21 11.37 -28.19
CA GLN A 140 12.51 11.82 -28.68
C GLN A 140 12.97 10.99 -29.89
N GLU A 141 12.79 9.67 -29.84
CA GLU A 141 13.09 8.77 -30.93
C GLU A 141 12.25 9.10 -32.17
N TYR A 142 10.97 9.36 -31.96
CA TYR A 142 10.06 9.73 -33.03
C TYR A 142 10.50 11.06 -33.71
N ILE A 143 10.84 12.05 -32.90
CA ILE A 143 11.29 13.35 -33.40
C ILE A 143 12.58 13.21 -34.19
N ARG A 144 13.47 12.31 -33.81
CA ARG A 144 14.72 12.05 -34.53
C ARG A 144 14.51 11.16 -35.76
N GLY A 145 13.30 10.64 -35.98
CA GLY A 145 13.02 9.74 -37.08
C GLY A 145 13.56 8.32 -36.88
N GLU A 146 13.86 7.93 -35.66
CA GLU A 146 14.42 6.63 -35.31
C GLU A 146 13.36 5.58 -34.97
N SER A 147 12.14 6.03 -34.76
CA SER A 147 11.02 5.18 -34.34
C SER A 147 10.10 4.85 -35.50
N TYR A 148 9.48 3.69 -35.48
CA TYR A 148 8.60 3.20 -36.55
C TYR A 148 7.36 2.53 -36.03
#